data_8520684657ba356111dd9693f4aabf4c
#
_entry.id   8520684657ba356111dd9693f4aabf4c
#
_cell.length_a   1.000
_cell.length_b   1.000
_cell.length_c   1.000
_cell.angle_alpha   90.00
_cell.angle_beta   90.00
_cell.angle_gamma   90.00
#
_symmetry.space_group_name_H-M   'P 1'
#
loop_
_entity.id
_entity.type
_entity.pdbx_description
1 polymer ?
#
loop_
_entity_poly.entity_id
_entity_poly.type
_entity_poly.pdbx_seq_one_letter_code
_entity_poly.pdbx_strand_id
1 'polypeptide(L)'
;MIRFEIYLKRIDWKVTVMYAVTCYNLEALEEVLEDAGASDHTIDKALDLIEARRLNQGLTYSNMERRSSVMVVALASSAEQYANSIAHERSHLVAQIADKLGMDLRGEEPCYLAGDLAQQMHAIDSMLVCPKCMWRLKAEMIE
;
A
#
# COMPACT_ATOMS: atom_id res chain seq x y z
N MET A 1 11.39 -2.27 -6.04
CA MET A 1 10.17 -1.54 -5.61
C MET A 1 9.32 -1.23 -6.82
N ILE A 2 8.02 -1.47 -6.72
CA ILE A 2 7.04 -1.18 -7.77
C ILE A 2 6.08 -0.13 -7.24
N ARG A 3 5.92 0.99 -7.96
CA ARG A 3 4.97 2.05 -7.61
C ARG A 3 3.79 2.00 -8.58
N PHE A 4 2.57 2.04 -8.04
CA PHE A 4 1.34 1.95 -8.81
C PHE A 4 0.31 2.93 -8.26
N GLU A 5 -0.33 3.69 -9.15
CA GLU A 5 -1.36 4.65 -8.74
C GLU A 5 -2.76 4.15 -9.11
N ILE A 6 -3.68 4.30 -8.17
CA ILE A 6 -5.09 3.93 -8.30
C ILE A 6 -5.94 5.18 -8.09
N TYR A 7 -6.96 5.34 -8.92
CA TYR A 7 -8.00 6.32 -8.69
C TYR A 7 -9.34 5.61 -8.45
N LEU A 8 -9.88 5.80 -7.24
CA LEU A 8 -11.18 5.26 -6.85
C LEU A 8 -12.26 6.26 -7.23
N LYS A 9 -12.79 6.12 -8.43
CA LYS A 9 -13.73 7.06 -9.04
C LYS A 9 -15.01 7.23 -8.22
N ARG A 10 -15.51 6.15 -7.64
CA ARG A 10 -16.76 6.13 -6.85
C ARG A 10 -16.74 7.10 -5.67
N ILE A 11 -15.58 7.30 -5.06
CA ILE A 11 -15.41 8.11 -3.87
C ILE A 11 -14.44 9.29 -4.07
N ASP A 12 -13.95 9.48 -5.30
CA ASP A 12 -12.94 10.51 -5.62
C ASP A 12 -11.75 10.44 -4.67
N TRP A 13 -11.03 9.33 -4.73
CA TRP A 13 -9.91 9.06 -3.83
C TRP A 13 -8.73 8.48 -4.58
N LYS A 14 -7.54 9.01 -4.34
CA LYS A 14 -6.29 8.55 -4.96
C LYS A 14 -5.54 7.65 -3.99
N VAL A 15 -5.05 6.52 -4.48
CA VAL A 15 -4.20 5.62 -3.71
C VAL A 15 -2.89 5.41 -4.46
N THR A 16 -1.77 5.64 -3.78
CA THR A 16 -0.45 5.26 -4.28
C THR A 16 -0.04 3.99 -3.56
N VAL A 17 0.20 2.92 -4.32
CA VAL A 17 0.66 1.64 -3.77
C VAL A 17 2.13 1.45 -4.11
N MET A 18 2.93 1.12 -3.10
CA MET A 18 4.34 0.82 -3.24
C MET A 18 4.59 -0.62 -2.80
N TYR A 19 5.01 -1.46 -3.73
CA TYR A 19 5.27 -2.88 -3.47
C TYR A 19 6.77 -3.16 -3.35
N ALA A 20 7.10 -4.14 -2.54
CA ALA A 20 8.47 -4.63 -2.36
C ALA A 20 9.44 -3.55 -1.88
N VAL A 21 9.00 -2.74 -0.93
CA VAL A 21 9.77 -1.62 -0.37
C VAL A 21 10.83 -2.14 0.60
N THR A 22 12.03 -1.56 0.50
CA THR A 22 13.17 -1.86 1.36
C THR A 22 13.78 -0.57 1.92
N CYS A 23 14.82 -0.71 2.76
CA CYS A 23 15.56 0.44 3.29
C CYS A 23 16.29 1.27 2.21
N TYR A 24 16.37 0.78 0.99
CA TYR A 24 16.93 1.52 -0.15
C TYR A 24 15.92 2.46 -0.81
N ASN A 25 14.65 2.43 -0.38
CA ASN A 25 13.57 3.21 -0.98
C ASN A 25 13.08 4.37 -0.10
N LEU A 26 13.89 4.82 0.87
CA LEU A 26 13.52 5.87 1.81
C LEU A 26 13.11 7.18 1.12
N GLU A 27 13.90 7.60 0.14
CA GLU A 27 13.67 8.84 -0.59
C GLU A 27 12.36 8.80 -1.39
N ALA A 28 12.10 7.69 -2.06
CA ALA A 28 10.84 7.48 -2.80
C ALA A 28 9.63 7.47 -1.86
N LEU A 29 9.75 6.84 -0.71
CA LEU A 29 8.68 6.82 0.29
C LEU A 29 8.40 8.20 0.86
N GLU A 30 9.44 8.95 1.19
CA GLU A 30 9.31 10.34 1.67
C GLU A 30 8.54 11.19 0.67
N GLU A 31 8.92 11.14 -0.60
CA GLU A 31 8.26 11.87 -1.68
C GLU A 31 6.76 11.52 -1.78
N VAL A 32 6.43 10.24 -1.77
CA VAL A 32 5.04 9.77 -1.87
C VAL A 32 4.21 10.22 -0.66
N LEU A 33 4.77 10.15 0.54
CA LEU A 33 4.08 10.59 1.76
C LEU A 33 3.87 12.11 1.77
N GLU A 34 4.87 12.89 1.33
CA GLU A 34 4.74 14.35 1.19
C GLU A 34 3.62 14.70 0.21
N ASP A 35 3.59 14.07 -0.95
CA ASP A 35 2.56 14.29 -1.97
C ASP A 35 1.15 13.95 -1.44
N ALA A 36 1.04 12.99 -0.54
CA ALA A 36 -0.23 12.62 0.10
C ALA A 36 -0.61 13.54 1.26
N GLY A 37 0.24 14.52 1.60
CA GLY A 37 -0.03 15.49 2.65
C GLY A 37 0.33 15.02 4.07
N ALA A 38 1.18 14.00 4.21
CA ALA A 38 1.62 13.53 5.51
C ALA A 38 2.45 14.59 6.24
N SER A 39 2.29 14.68 7.56
CA SER A 39 3.10 15.57 8.40
C SER A 39 4.54 15.07 8.49
N ASP A 40 5.47 15.97 8.82
CA ASP A 40 6.88 15.64 9.02
C ASP A 40 7.03 14.54 10.08
N HIS A 41 6.23 14.60 11.15
CA HIS A 41 6.23 13.56 12.20
C HIS A 41 5.84 12.18 11.66
N THR A 42 4.80 12.13 10.83
CA THR A 42 4.35 10.88 10.21
C THR A 42 5.42 10.33 9.26
N ILE A 43 6.03 11.20 8.45
CA ILE A 43 7.09 10.83 7.51
C ILE A 43 8.29 10.27 8.28
N ASP A 44 8.78 11.00 9.28
CA ASP A 44 9.93 10.58 10.09
C ASP A 44 9.70 9.22 10.74
N LYS A 45 8.50 9.00 11.28
CA LYS A 45 8.13 7.73 11.90
C LYS A 45 8.12 6.59 10.88
N ALA A 46 7.61 6.81 9.68
CA ALA A 46 7.58 5.81 8.60
C ALA A 46 9.01 5.47 8.14
N LEU A 47 9.85 6.49 7.96
CA LEU A 47 11.24 6.29 7.53
C LEU A 47 12.04 5.54 8.60
N ASP A 48 11.83 5.85 9.88
CA ASP A 48 12.48 5.15 10.99
C ASP A 48 12.12 3.66 11.01
N LEU A 49 10.86 3.31 10.77
CA LEU A 49 10.42 1.91 10.73
C LEU A 49 11.14 1.13 9.63
N ILE A 50 11.32 1.72 8.46
CA ILE A 50 12.01 1.08 7.34
C ILE A 50 13.51 0.99 7.60
N GLU A 51 14.13 2.07 8.06
CA GLU A 51 15.55 2.12 8.35
C GLU A 51 15.94 1.12 9.43
N ALA A 52 15.11 0.99 10.48
CA ALA A 52 15.29 0.02 11.54
C ALA A 52 14.93 -1.41 11.14
N ARG A 53 14.50 -1.64 9.90
CA ARG A 53 14.02 -2.94 9.37
C ARG A 53 12.86 -3.52 10.18
N ARG A 54 12.02 -2.65 10.75
CA ARG A 54 10.84 -3.04 11.53
C ARG A 54 9.54 -3.03 10.74
N LEU A 55 9.64 -2.78 9.43
CA LEU A 55 8.49 -2.84 8.54
C LEU A 55 8.22 -4.31 8.20
N ASN A 56 7.47 -5.00 9.05
CA ASN A 56 7.23 -6.44 8.91
C ASN A 56 6.33 -6.77 7.70
N GLN A 57 5.28 -5.98 7.50
CA GLN A 57 4.32 -6.22 6.42
C GLN A 57 4.17 -4.99 5.53
N GLY A 58 4.14 -3.81 6.11
CA GLY A 58 3.98 -2.56 5.40
C GLY A 58 3.46 -1.46 6.30
N LEU A 59 2.95 -0.43 5.68
CA LEU A 59 2.23 0.65 6.36
C LEU A 59 1.16 1.23 5.45
N THR A 60 0.15 1.84 6.05
CA THR A 60 -0.94 2.50 5.32
C THR A 60 -1.24 3.84 5.96
N TYR A 61 -1.27 4.88 5.14
CA TYR A 61 -1.57 6.24 5.55
C TYR A 61 -2.68 6.82 4.69
N SER A 62 -3.61 7.55 5.31
CA SER A 62 -4.71 8.21 4.60
C SER A 62 -4.89 9.63 5.08
N ASN A 63 -5.18 10.55 4.14
CA ASN A 63 -5.40 11.96 4.41
C ASN A 63 -6.73 12.39 3.79
N MET A 64 -7.68 12.82 4.64
CA MET A 64 -9.02 13.23 4.19
C MET A 64 -8.98 14.54 3.40
N GLU A 65 -8.18 15.50 3.80
CA GLU A 65 -8.08 16.80 3.12
C GLU A 65 -7.58 16.65 1.68
N ARG A 66 -6.61 15.76 1.48
CA ARG A 66 -6.05 15.46 0.17
C ARG A 66 -6.80 14.36 -0.56
N ARG A 67 -7.72 13.67 0.10
CA ARG A 67 -8.43 12.48 -0.42
C ARG A 67 -7.45 11.52 -1.07
N SER A 68 -6.42 11.20 -0.31
CA SER A 68 -5.28 10.42 -0.77
C SER A 68 -4.83 9.42 0.27
N SER A 69 -4.37 8.28 -0.18
CA SER A 69 -3.77 7.26 0.66
C SER A 69 -2.46 6.76 0.06
N VAL A 70 -1.59 6.29 0.94
CA VAL A 70 -0.37 5.57 0.57
C VAL A 70 -0.43 4.20 1.24
N MET A 71 -0.29 3.16 0.45
CA MET A 71 -0.22 1.79 0.93
C MET A 71 1.15 1.22 0.57
N VAL A 72 1.90 0.80 1.56
CA VAL A 72 3.25 0.27 1.39
C VAL A 72 3.26 -1.21 1.76
N VAL A 73 3.74 -2.03 0.86
CA VAL A 73 3.95 -3.46 1.08
C VAL A 73 5.45 -3.72 1.10
N ALA A 74 5.96 -4.22 2.22
CA ALA A 74 7.37 -4.50 2.38
C ALA A 74 7.80 -5.68 1.50
N LEU A 75 9.09 -5.71 1.16
CA LEU A 75 9.69 -6.86 0.47
C LEU A 75 9.46 -8.12 1.30
N ALA A 76 8.90 -9.13 0.68
CA ALA A 76 8.64 -10.43 1.30
C ALA A 76 9.49 -11.53 0.66
N SER A 77 9.66 -12.64 1.34
CA SER A 77 10.49 -13.76 0.87
C SER A 77 9.70 -14.84 0.12
N SER A 78 8.37 -14.80 0.18
CA SER A 78 7.52 -15.80 -0.47
C SER A 78 6.22 -15.19 -0.99
N ALA A 79 5.58 -15.88 -1.92
CA ALA A 79 4.27 -15.49 -2.46
C ALA A 79 3.20 -15.45 -1.35
N GLU A 80 3.25 -16.40 -0.43
CA GLU A 80 2.31 -16.47 0.71
C GLU A 80 2.48 -15.27 1.64
N GLN A 81 3.71 -14.83 1.89
CA GLN A 81 3.98 -13.64 2.69
C GLN A 81 3.46 -12.38 2.01
N TYR A 82 3.64 -12.26 0.68
CA TYR A 82 3.05 -11.14 -0.07
C TYR A 82 1.53 -11.15 0.02
N ALA A 83 0.89 -12.30 -0.14
CA ALA A 83 -0.56 -12.42 -0.03
C ALA A 83 -1.05 -11.93 1.35
N ASN A 84 -0.34 -12.31 2.41
CA ASN A 84 -0.64 -11.88 3.77
C ASN A 84 -0.47 -10.35 3.91
N SER A 85 0.66 -9.81 3.52
CA SER A 85 0.97 -8.38 3.65
C SER A 85 0.01 -7.51 2.84
N ILE A 86 -0.30 -7.91 1.62
CA ILE A 86 -1.25 -7.19 0.75
C ILE A 86 -2.64 -7.18 1.38
N ALA A 87 -3.13 -8.31 1.86
CA ALA A 87 -4.43 -8.40 2.50
C ALA A 87 -4.47 -7.56 3.79
N HIS A 88 -3.42 -7.61 4.59
CA HIS A 88 -3.28 -6.86 5.83
C HIS A 88 -3.35 -5.34 5.57
N GLU A 89 -2.50 -4.83 4.68
CA GLU A 89 -2.45 -3.39 4.39
C GLU A 89 -3.70 -2.91 3.66
N ARG A 90 -4.26 -3.71 2.76
CA ARG A 90 -5.52 -3.37 2.08
C ARG A 90 -6.68 -3.30 3.08
N SER A 91 -6.70 -4.14 4.11
CA SER A 91 -7.69 -4.08 5.18
C SER A 91 -7.58 -2.78 5.97
N HIS A 92 -6.37 -2.34 6.29
CA HIS A 92 -6.14 -1.03 6.93
C HIS A 92 -6.62 0.10 6.02
N LEU A 93 -6.34 0.02 4.74
CA LEU A 93 -6.73 1.05 3.77
C LEU A 93 -8.25 1.20 3.69
N VAL A 94 -8.97 0.10 3.60
CA VAL A 94 -10.45 0.10 3.59
C VAL A 94 -10.98 0.70 4.89
N ALA A 95 -10.46 0.28 6.04
CA ALA A 95 -10.90 0.77 7.34
C ALA A 95 -10.64 2.27 7.50
N GLN A 96 -9.48 2.76 7.08
CA GLN A 96 -9.13 4.18 7.16
C GLN A 96 -10.02 5.05 6.27
N ILE A 97 -10.23 4.66 5.03
CA ILE A 97 -11.10 5.40 4.11
C ILE A 97 -12.55 5.38 4.60
N ALA A 98 -13.03 4.21 5.02
CA ALA A 98 -14.38 4.07 5.54
C ALA A 98 -14.62 4.95 6.77
N ASP A 99 -13.67 4.98 7.69
CA ASP A 99 -13.73 5.84 8.87
C ASP A 99 -13.79 7.33 8.49
N LYS A 100 -12.90 7.77 7.61
CA LYS A 100 -12.83 9.17 7.18
C LYS A 100 -14.06 9.64 6.40
N LEU A 101 -14.70 8.75 5.66
CA LEU A 101 -15.91 9.06 4.88
C LEU A 101 -17.21 8.74 5.62
N GLY A 102 -17.12 8.28 6.87
CA GLY A 102 -18.30 7.98 7.69
C GLY A 102 -19.09 6.77 7.19
N MET A 103 -18.45 5.81 6.55
CA MET A 103 -19.10 4.59 6.09
C MET A 103 -19.43 3.67 7.28
N ASP A 104 -20.58 2.98 7.21
CA ASP A 104 -20.87 1.91 8.14
C ASP A 104 -20.03 0.68 7.80
N LEU A 105 -19.12 0.30 8.70
CA LEU A 105 -18.22 -0.85 8.51
C LEU A 105 -18.95 -2.18 8.35
N ARG A 106 -20.21 -2.25 8.74
CA ARG A 106 -21.05 -3.44 8.57
C ARG A 106 -21.87 -3.42 7.29
N GLY A 107 -21.84 -2.32 6.55
CA GLY A 107 -22.63 -2.13 5.35
C GLY A 107 -21.91 -2.55 4.07
N GLU A 108 -22.56 -2.32 2.95
CA GLU A 108 -22.08 -2.68 1.62
C GLU A 108 -20.97 -1.77 1.11
N GLU A 109 -20.96 -0.48 1.51
CA GLU A 109 -20.00 0.48 0.98
C GLU A 109 -18.54 0.07 1.18
N PRO A 110 -18.10 -0.36 2.37
CA PRO A 110 -16.73 -0.86 2.53
C PRO A 110 -16.44 -2.11 1.72
N CYS A 111 -17.44 -2.94 1.47
CA CYS A 111 -17.30 -4.14 0.64
C CYS A 111 -17.04 -3.76 -0.83
N TYR A 112 -17.78 -2.78 -1.36
CA TYR A 112 -17.52 -2.25 -2.71
C TYR A 112 -16.13 -1.63 -2.81
N LEU A 113 -15.73 -0.89 -1.79
CA LEU A 113 -14.39 -0.29 -1.73
C LEU A 113 -13.30 -1.37 -1.78
N ALA A 114 -13.43 -2.42 -0.97
CA ALA A 114 -12.49 -3.54 -0.96
C ALA A 114 -12.43 -4.24 -2.33
N GLY A 115 -13.58 -4.43 -2.97
CA GLY A 115 -13.67 -5.02 -4.31
C GLY A 115 -13.01 -4.15 -5.37
N ASP A 116 -13.27 -2.85 -5.37
CA ASP A 116 -12.68 -1.90 -6.31
C ASP A 116 -11.14 -1.86 -6.19
N LEU A 117 -10.63 -1.85 -4.96
CA LEU A 117 -9.19 -1.92 -4.69
C LEU A 117 -8.59 -3.22 -5.21
N ALA A 118 -9.18 -4.36 -4.89
CA ALA A 118 -8.70 -5.66 -5.33
C ALA A 118 -8.68 -5.76 -6.86
N GLN A 119 -9.70 -5.24 -7.52
CA GLN A 119 -9.79 -5.23 -8.98
C GLN A 119 -8.68 -4.42 -9.62
N GLN A 120 -8.43 -3.20 -9.13
CA GLN A 120 -7.41 -2.32 -9.68
C GLN A 120 -5.99 -2.77 -9.34
N MET A 121 -5.80 -3.43 -8.19
CA MET A 121 -4.49 -3.94 -7.77
C MET A 121 -4.14 -5.31 -8.40
N HIS A 122 -5.10 -5.97 -9.02
CA HIS A 122 -4.96 -7.37 -9.48
C HIS A 122 -3.74 -7.60 -10.37
N ALA A 123 -3.44 -6.68 -11.29
CA ALA A 123 -2.33 -6.85 -12.22
C ALA A 123 -0.98 -7.02 -11.52
N ILE A 124 -0.73 -6.26 -10.45
CA ILE A 124 0.52 -6.34 -9.68
C ILE A 124 0.41 -7.43 -8.61
N ASP A 125 -0.70 -7.50 -7.88
CA ASP A 125 -0.92 -8.52 -6.86
C ASP A 125 -0.72 -9.93 -7.41
N SER A 126 -1.27 -10.21 -8.59
CA SER A 126 -1.17 -11.53 -9.23
C SER A 126 0.26 -11.92 -9.56
N MET A 127 1.14 -10.96 -9.84
CA MET A 127 2.57 -11.20 -10.07
C MET A 127 3.28 -11.55 -8.76
N LEU A 128 2.98 -10.85 -7.68
CA LEU A 128 3.64 -11.05 -6.38
C LEU A 128 3.22 -12.34 -5.69
N VAL A 129 1.95 -12.75 -5.86
CA VAL A 129 1.43 -13.99 -5.28
C VAL A 129 1.67 -15.22 -6.18
N CYS A 130 2.24 -15.03 -7.37
CA CYS A 130 2.63 -16.10 -8.26
C CYS A 130 4.11 -16.45 -8.04
N PRO A 131 4.45 -17.68 -7.59
CA PRO A 131 5.85 -18.04 -7.33
C PRO A 131 6.79 -17.82 -8.52
N LYS A 132 6.34 -18.10 -9.74
CA LYS A 132 7.14 -17.88 -10.95
C LYS A 132 7.37 -16.41 -11.25
N CYS A 133 6.32 -15.59 -11.16
CA CYS A 133 6.41 -14.16 -11.41
C CYS A 133 7.27 -13.47 -10.34
N MET A 134 7.11 -13.87 -9.08
CA MET A 134 7.91 -13.37 -7.97
C MET A 134 9.41 -13.66 -8.17
N TRP A 135 9.75 -14.83 -8.67
CA TRP A 135 11.14 -15.20 -8.99
C TRP A 135 11.74 -14.27 -10.02
N ARG A 136 11.00 -13.95 -11.09
CA ARG A 136 11.45 -13.01 -12.13
C ARG A 136 11.68 -11.62 -11.55
N LEU A 137 10.75 -11.12 -10.73
CA LEU A 137 10.88 -9.81 -10.10
C LEU A 137 12.12 -9.75 -9.20
N LYS A 138 12.38 -10.80 -8.42
CA LYS A 138 13.59 -10.88 -7.59
C LYS A 138 14.87 -10.84 -8.43
N ALA A 139 14.90 -11.57 -9.53
CA ALA A 139 16.06 -11.57 -10.44
C ALA A 139 16.30 -10.18 -11.02
N GLU A 140 15.25 -9.47 -11.44
CA GLU A 140 15.34 -8.10 -11.96
C GLU A 140 15.78 -7.10 -10.90
N MET A 141 15.40 -7.30 -9.65
CA MET A 141 15.76 -6.41 -8.52
C MET A 141 17.22 -6.59 -8.06
N ILE A 142 17.83 -7.71 -8.34
CA ILE A 142 19.22 -8.01 -7.96
C ILE A 142 20.21 -7.45 -9.01
N GLU A 143 19.77 -7.27 -10.22
CA GLU A 143 20.54 -6.64 -11.31
C GLU A 143 20.48 -5.11 -11.19
#